data_9d3c9c7eb61944cddf011ba14bcdafdc
#
_entry.id   9d3c9c7eb61944cddf011ba14bcdafdc
#
_cell.length_a   1.000
_cell.length_b   1.000
_cell.length_c   1.000
_cell.angle_alpha   90.00
_cell.angle_beta   90.00
_cell.angle_gamma   90.00
#
_symmetry.space_group_name_H-M   'P 1'
#
loop_
_entity.id
_entity.type
_entity.pdbx_description
1 polymer ?
#
loop_
_entity_poly.entity_id
_entity_poly.type
_entity_poly.pdbx_seq_one_letter_code
_entity_poly.pdbx_strand_id
1 'polypeptide(L)'
;LIYKMNLLVLHGPNLNLMGSISARNSENITLSKIDSKLKRVARELSINLKTMQTHKVFNAINFVQRNRNWADGLLFSPSSWSKYEYSLLECLIVSDIITIEIVFSKKYNLIDSDLKSIFTGICKKTLTGDPDKVYLDGIKEIQKIIKT
;
A
#
# COMPACT_ATOMS: atom_id res chain seq x y z
N LEU A 1 -27.29 1.10 10.18
CA LEU A 1 -26.39 1.74 9.20
C LEU A 1 -25.07 1.02 9.17
N ILE A 2 -24.74 0.49 8.00
CA ILE A 2 -23.44 -0.14 7.78
C ILE A 2 -22.44 0.96 7.43
N TYR A 3 -21.41 1.11 8.24
CA TYR A 3 -20.32 2.02 7.94
C TYR A 3 -19.52 1.48 6.76
N LYS A 4 -19.36 2.31 5.72
CA LYS A 4 -18.53 1.99 4.56
C LYS A 4 -17.19 2.68 4.70
N MET A 5 -16.14 1.89 4.82
CA MET A 5 -14.78 2.42 4.86
C MET A 5 -14.33 2.85 3.47
N ASN A 6 -13.71 4.01 3.39
CA ASN A 6 -13.07 4.51 2.18
C ASN A 6 -11.57 4.25 2.27
N LEU A 7 -11.05 3.40 1.40
CA LEU A 7 -9.68 2.93 1.46
C LEU A 7 -8.91 3.32 0.20
N LEU A 8 -7.75 3.93 0.40
CA LEU A 8 -6.77 4.15 -0.66
C LEU A 8 -5.74 3.02 -0.65
N VAL A 9 -5.33 2.59 -1.83
CA VAL A 9 -4.18 1.69 -2.02
C VAL A 9 -3.20 2.38 -2.97
N LEU A 10 -2.00 2.60 -2.49
CA LEU A 10 -0.93 3.25 -3.25
C LEU A 10 0.24 2.30 -3.42
N HIS A 11 0.52 1.96 -4.66
CA HIS A 11 1.66 1.13 -5.04
C HIS A 11 2.79 2.00 -5.59
N GLY A 12 3.97 1.84 -5.03
CA GLY A 12 5.16 2.60 -5.41
C GLY A 12 5.80 2.15 -6.71
N PRO A 13 7.02 2.68 -6.97
CA PRO A 13 7.70 2.44 -8.26
C PRO A 13 7.97 0.95 -8.50
N ASN A 14 7.90 0.59 -9.77
CA ASN A 14 8.20 -0.75 -10.29
C ASN A 14 7.23 -1.85 -9.86
N LEU A 15 6.22 -1.59 -9.04
CA LEU A 15 5.27 -2.61 -8.63
C LEU A 15 4.35 -3.06 -9.79
N ASN A 16 4.24 -2.27 -10.84
CA ASN A 16 3.63 -2.71 -12.09
C ASN A 16 4.39 -3.88 -12.75
N LEU A 17 5.66 -4.09 -12.36
CA LEU A 17 6.49 -5.19 -12.83
C LEU A 17 6.50 -6.38 -11.87
N MET A 18 5.54 -6.47 -10.97
CA MET A 18 5.45 -7.57 -9.99
C MET A 18 5.48 -8.94 -10.67
N GLY A 19 4.89 -9.06 -11.87
CA GLY A 19 4.97 -10.29 -12.66
C GLY A 19 6.41 -10.73 -12.92
N SER A 20 7.26 -9.79 -13.33
CA SER A 20 8.69 -10.06 -13.58
C SER A 20 9.44 -10.30 -12.28
N ILE A 21 9.10 -9.57 -11.22
CA ILE A 21 9.72 -9.73 -9.89
C ILE A 21 9.40 -11.13 -9.34
N SER A 22 8.15 -11.53 -9.36
CA SER A 22 7.73 -12.83 -8.84
C SER A 22 8.25 -14.01 -9.68
N ALA A 23 8.42 -13.82 -11.00
CA ALA A 23 8.98 -14.83 -11.89
C ALA A 23 10.41 -15.23 -11.49
N ARG A 24 11.17 -14.36 -10.84
CA ARG A 24 12.50 -14.67 -10.31
C ARG A 24 12.44 -15.75 -9.22
N ASN A 25 11.30 -15.94 -8.61
CA ASN A 25 11.02 -16.96 -7.60
C ASN A 25 10.14 -18.09 -8.16
N SER A 26 10.04 -18.22 -9.49
CA SER A 26 9.18 -19.19 -10.16
C SER A 26 7.70 -19.04 -9.79
N GLU A 27 7.26 -17.81 -9.53
CA GLU A 27 5.88 -17.49 -9.19
C GLU A 27 5.26 -16.59 -10.25
N ASN A 28 3.95 -16.54 -10.31
CA ASN A 28 3.20 -15.73 -11.26
C ASN A 28 2.22 -14.81 -10.50
N ILE A 29 2.78 -13.83 -9.81
CA ILE A 29 2.02 -12.81 -9.07
C ILE A 29 2.17 -11.51 -9.83
N THR A 30 1.07 -10.99 -10.36
CA THR A 30 1.06 -9.69 -11.07
C THR A 30 0.30 -8.66 -10.25
N LEU A 31 0.59 -7.38 -10.49
CA LEU A 31 -0.14 -6.30 -9.84
C LEU A 31 -1.63 -6.35 -10.22
N SER A 32 -1.93 -6.70 -11.46
CA SER A 32 -3.31 -6.86 -11.92
C SER A 32 -4.07 -7.92 -11.09
N LYS A 33 -3.43 -9.04 -10.79
CA LYS A 33 -4.03 -10.08 -9.93
C LYS A 33 -4.23 -9.59 -8.50
N ILE A 34 -3.26 -8.86 -7.96
CA ILE A 34 -3.35 -8.26 -6.63
C ILE A 34 -4.54 -7.30 -6.58
N ASP A 35 -4.64 -6.38 -7.53
CA ASP A 35 -5.71 -5.39 -7.57
C ASP A 35 -7.10 -6.04 -7.77
N SER A 36 -7.18 -7.09 -8.57
CA SER A 36 -8.43 -7.84 -8.75
C SER A 36 -8.89 -8.51 -7.46
N LYS A 37 -7.97 -9.10 -6.70
CA LYS A 37 -8.25 -9.66 -5.38
C LYS A 37 -8.72 -8.59 -4.40
N LEU A 38 -8.03 -7.46 -4.36
CA LEU A 38 -8.38 -6.34 -3.49
C LEU A 38 -9.78 -5.82 -3.79
N LYS A 39 -10.10 -5.63 -5.06
CA LYS A 39 -11.44 -5.19 -5.48
C LYS A 39 -12.53 -6.17 -5.08
N ARG A 40 -12.27 -7.47 -5.21
CA ARG A 40 -13.22 -8.50 -4.81
C ARG A 40 -13.46 -8.48 -3.29
N VAL A 41 -12.38 -8.46 -2.51
CA VAL A 41 -12.47 -8.44 -1.05
C VAL A 41 -13.13 -7.15 -0.57
N ALA A 42 -12.78 -6.01 -1.17
CA ALA A 42 -13.40 -4.72 -0.84
C ALA A 42 -14.91 -4.76 -1.07
N ARG A 43 -15.34 -5.36 -2.17
CA ARG A 43 -16.77 -5.52 -2.49
C ARG A 43 -17.48 -6.39 -1.46
N GLU A 44 -16.88 -7.51 -1.08
CA GLU A 44 -17.42 -8.42 -0.06
C GLU A 44 -17.54 -7.75 1.30
N LEU A 45 -16.61 -6.87 1.63
CA LEU A 45 -16.55 -6.18 2.92
C LEU A 45 -17.23 -4.79 2.90
N SER A 46 -17.85 -4.41 1.79
CA SER A 46 -18.47 -3.09 1.60
C SER A 46 -17.48 -1.94 1.79
N ILE A 47 -16.27 -2.09 1.25
CA ILE A 47 -15.22 -1.07 1.27
C ILE A 47 -15.22 -0.35 -0.07
N ASN A 48 -15.22 0.98 -0.06
CA ASN A 48 -14.98 1.78 -1.25
C ASN A 48 -13.48 1.90 -1.46
N LEU A 49 -12.99 1.50 -2.63
CA LEU A 49 -11.57 1.36 -2.91
C LEU A 49 -11.15 2.26 -4.06
N LYS A 50 -10.06 3.00 -3.86
CA LYS A 50 -9.35 3.70 -4.94
C LYS A 50 -7.90 3.23 -4.92
N THR A 51 -7.38 2.82 -6.08
CA THR A 51 -6.01 2.32 -6.21
C THR A 51 -5.22 3.16 -7.19
N MET A 52 -3.92 3.28 -6.96
CA MET A 52 -2.98 3.90 -7.88
C MET A 52 -1.63 3.20 -7.79
N GLN A 53 -0.99 3.01 -8.95
CA GLN A 53 0.42 2.65 -9.05
C GLN A 53 1.11 3.72 -9.88
N THR A 54 2.26 4.19 -9.43
CA THR A 54 3.02 5.22 -10.16
C THR A 54 4.52 5.17 -9.81
N HIS A 55 5.35 5.57 -10.75
CA HIS A 55 6.77 5.85 -10.53
C HIS A 55 7.01 7.31 -10.19
N LYS A 56 6.03 8.16 -10.44
CA LYS A 56 6.15 9.61 -10.28
C LYS A 56 5.61 10.02 -8.91
N VAL A 57 6.49 10.46 -8.04
CA VAL A 57 6.10 10.83 -6.67
C VAL A 57 5.04 11.93 -6.64
N PHE A 58 5.08 12.87 -7.58
CA PHE A 58 4.07 13.94 -7.62
C PHE A 58 2.67 13.39 -7.89
N ASN A 59 2.54 12.31 -8.67
CA ASN A 59 1.24 11.66 -8.86
C ASN A 59 0.75 11.03 -7.56
N ALA A 60 1.64 10.40 -6.80
CA ALA A 60 1.31 9.84 -5.50
C ALA A 60 0.87 10.91 -4.50
N ILE A 61 1.60 12.01 -4.46
CA ILE A 61 1.27 13.16 -3.60
C ILE A 61 -0.11 13.71 -3.97
N ASN A 62 -0.37 13.93 -5.26
CA ASN A 62 -1.67 14.41 -5.71
C ASN A 62 -2.80 13.44 -5.37
N PHE A 63 -2.56 12.16 -5.50
CA PHE A 63 -3.53 11.12 -5.15
C PHE A 63 -3.92 11.19 -3.67
N VAL A 64 -2.94 11.27 -2.80
CA VAL A 64 -3.17 11.39 -1.35
C VAL A 64 -3.89 12.70 -1.02
N GLN A 65 -3.40 13.82 -1.55
CA GLN A 65 -3.98 15.13 -1.24
C GLN A 65 -5.43 15.27 -1.71
N ARG A 66 -5.73 14.80 -2.91
CA ARG A 66 -7.10 14.86 -3.46
C ARG A 66 -8.09 14.01 -2.66
N ASN A 67 -7.62 12.95 -2.05
CA ASN A 67 -8.47 12.01 -1.35
C ASN A 67 -8.38 12.10 0.18
N ARG A 68 -7.61 13.05 0.73
CA ARG A 68 -7.37 13.09 2.18
C ARG A 68 -8.64 13.28 3.02
N ASN A 69 -9.64 13.97 2.49
CA ASN A 69 -10.90 14.19 3.19
C ASN A 69 -11.91 13.04 2.93
N TRP A 70 -11.68 12.24 1.91
CA TRP A 70 -12.51 11.09 1.58
C TRP A 70 -12.03 9.82 2.29
N ALA A 71 -10.72 9.65 2.41
CA ALA A 71 -10.11 8.41 2.84
C ALA A 71 -10.19 8.22 4.36
N ASP A 72 -10.58 7.03 4.77
CA ASP A 72 -10.48 6.58 6.16
C ASP A 72 -9.14 5.91 6.43
N GLY A 73 -8.53 5.35 5.40
CA GLY A 73 -7.26 4.64 5.54
C GLY A 73 -6.49 4.54 4.23
N LEU A 74 -5.24 4.18 4.34
CA LEU A 74 -4.30 3.99 3.24
C LEU A 74 -3.48 2.73 3.45
N LEU A 75 -3.52 1.83 2.46
CA LEU A 75 -2.53 0.76 2.34
C LEU A 75 -1.43 1.24 1.42
N PHE A 76 -0.21 1.26 1.90
CA PHE A 76 0.91 1.87 1.19
C PHE A 76 2.08 0.90 1.03
N SER A 77 2.42 0.61 -0.23
CA SER A 77 3.58 -0.20 -0.60
C SER A 77 4.63 0.71 -1.20
N PRO A 78 5.54 1.29 -0.41
CA PRO A 78 6.45 2.33 -0.91
C PRO A 78 7.51 1.83 -1.88
N SER A 79 7.90 0.55 -1.82
CA SER A 79 9.01 0.03 -2.60
C SER A 79 10.27 0.88 -2.37
N SER A 80 11.01 1.26 -3.41
CA SER A 80 12.24 2.04 -3.28
C SER A 80 12.04 3.44 -2.70
N TRP A 81 10.85 4.00 -2.73
CA TRP A 81 10.58 5.28 -2.06
C TRP A 81 10.85 5.21 -0.55
N SER A 82 10.80 4.03 0.04
CA SER A 82 11.05 3.83 1.46
C SER A 82 12.45 4.28 1.92
N LYS A 83 13.36 4.49 0.98
CA LYS A 83 14.76 4.82 1.28
C LYS A 83 15.06 6.31 1.17
N TYR A 84 14.22 7.10 0.46
CA TYR A 84 14.62 8.47 0.16
C TYR A 84 13.49 9.47 -0.08
N GLU A 85 12.22 9.05 -0.20
CA GLU A 85 11.17 9.93 -0.70
C GLU A 85 10.52 10.76 0.41
N TYR A 86 11.26 11.75 0.89
CA TYR A 86 10.82 12.59 2.02
C TYR A 86 9.64 13.50 1.68
N SER A 87 9.48 13.93 0.43
CA SER A 87 8.34 14.77 0.06
C SER A 87 7.01 14.03 0.21
N LEU A 88 7.01 12.73 -0.07
CA LEU A 88 5.83 11.90 0.15
C LEU A 88 5.61 11.64 1.64
N LEU A 89 6.68 11.44 2.41
CA LEU A 89 6.59 11.30 3.87
C LEU A 89 5.92 12.54 4.48
N GLU A 90 6.38 13.73 4.10
CA GLU A 90 5.80 14.98 4.57
C GLU A 90 4.32 15.08 4.20
N CYS A 91 3.96 14.70 2.98
CA CYS A 91 2.57 14.66 2.53
C CYS A 91 1.72 13.74 3.40
N LEU A 92 2.21 12.55 3.74
CA LEU A 92 1.48 11.60 4.59
C LEU A 92 1.31 12.12 6.01
N ILE A 93 2.33 12.80 6.56
CA ILE A 93 2.24 13.42 7.89
C ILE A 93 1.15 14.49 7.90
N VAL A 94 1.16 15.38 6.92
CA VAL A 94 0.20 16.49 6.85
C VAL A 94 -1.22 15.98 6.59
N SER A 95 -1.38 14.98 5.74
CA SER A 95 -2.68 14.41 5.41
C SER A 95 -3.30 13.62 6.55
N ASP A 96 -2.48 13.08 7.43
CA ASP A 96 -2.87 12.39 8.67
C ASP A 96 -3.88 11.25 8.45
N ILE A 97 -3.75 10.55 7.34
CA ILE A 97 -4.57 9.37 7.03
C ILE A 97 -3.98 8.17 7.77
N ILE A 98 -4.83 7.37 8.40
CA ILE A 98 -4.41 6.11 9.02
C ILE A 98 -3.76 5.23 7.95
N THR A 99 -2.48 4.94 8.11
CA THR A 99 -1.68 4.24 7.10
C THR A 99 -1.13 2.93 7.63
N ILE A 100 -1.28 1.87 6.83
CA ILE A 100 -0.60 0.59 7.02
C ILE A 100 0.47 0.49 5.94
N GLU A 101 1.71 0.34 6.37
CA GLU A 101 2.83 0.12 5.45
C GLU A 101 2.92 -1.36 5.08
N ILE A 102 3.08 -1.63 3.79
CA ILE A 102 3.27 -2.98 3.27
C ILE A 102 4.70 -3.11 2.75
N VAL A 103 5.41 -4.09 3.29
CA VAL A 103 6.77 -4.44 2.90
C VAL A 103 6.76 -5.89 2.45
N PHE A 104 7.25 -6.15 1.25
CA PHE A 104 7.29 -7.53 0.76
C PHE A 104 8.42 -8.31 1.43
N SER A 105 8.23 -9.61 1.58
CA SER A 105 9.25 -10.50 2.10
C SER A 105 10.53 -10.42 1.27
N LYS A 106 11.66 -10.78 1.88
CA LYS A 106 13.01 -10.52 1.35
C LYS A 106 13.22 -11.02 -0.08
N LYS A 107 12.61 -12.15 -0.46
CA LYS A 107 12.78 -12.73 -1.80
C LYS A 107 12.21 -11.86 -2.94
N TYR A 108 11.36 -10.87 -2.62
CA TYR A 108 10.80 -9.93 -3.61
C TYR A 108 11.53 -8.59 -3.63
N ASN A 109 12.46 -8.36 -2.72
CA ASN A 109 13.23 -7.12 -2.65
C ASN A 109 14.48 -7.24 -3.50
N LEU A 110 14.56 -6.42 -4.55
CA LEU A 110 15.68 -6.46 -5.49
C LEU A 110 16.90 -5.70 -5.00
N ILE A 111 16.68 -4.75 -4.09
CA ILE A 111 17.76 -3.96 -3.49
C ILE A 111 17.92 -4.41 -2.05
N ASP A 112 19.03 -5.08 -1.76
CA ASP A 112 19.37 -5.47 -0.40
C ASP A 112 19.95 -4.25 0.31
N SER A 113 19.24 -3.76 1.31
CA SER A 113 19.63 -2.58 2.06
C SER A 113 19.19 -2.74 3.52
N ASP A 114 20.12 -2.48 4.43
CA ASP A 114 19.84 -2.47 5.86
C ASP A 114 19.11 -1.18 6.30
N LEU A 115 18.92 -0.24 5.40
CA LEU A 115 18.22 1.01 5.71
C LEU A 115 16.76 0.75 6.01
N LYS A 116 16.29 1.26 7.13
CA LYS A 116 14.88 1.21 7.50
C LYS A 116 14.06 2.11 6.59
N SER A 117 12.79 1.76 6.40
CA SER A 117 11.84 2.62 5.71
C SER A 117 11.63 3.93 6.47
N ILE A 118 11.67 5.04 5.75
CA ILE A 118 11.38 6.35 6.32
C ILE A 118 9.91 6.50 6.72
N PHE A 119 9.02 5.63 6.21
CA PHE A 119 7.58 5.71 6.46
C PHE A 119 7.14 4.96 7.71
N THR A 120 7.93 4.01 8.19
CA THR A 120 7.52 3.11 9.29
C THR A 120 7.09 3.88 10.54
N GLY A 121 7.78 4.95 10.86
CA GLY A 121 7.52 5.72 12.08
C GLY A 121 6.17 6.44 12.10
N ILE A 122 5.58 6.73 10.93
CA ILE A 122 4.28 7.43 10.85
C ILE A 122 3.12 6.48 10.54
N CYS A 123 3.40 5.23 10.25
CA CYS A 123 2.37 4.23 9.99
C CYS A 123 1.87 3.62 11.29
N LYS A 124 0.58 3.27 11.33
CA LYS A 124 0.01 2.58 12.48
C LYS A 124 0.58 1.18 12.64
N LYS A 125 0.91 0.56 11.52
CA LYS A 125 1.49 -0.77 11.49
C LYS A 125 2.27 -0.99 10.20
N THR A 126 3.29 -1.84 10.25
CA THR A 126 4.02 -2.33 9.07
C THR A 126 3.81 -3.82 8.99
N LEU A 127 3.31 -4.30 7.85
CA LEU A 127 3.11 -5.72 7.59
C LEU A 127 4.13 -6.19 6.55
N THR A 128 4.78 -7.29 6.86
CA THR A 128 5.73 -7.93 5.94
C THR A 128 5.18 -9.27 5.51
N GLY A 129 5.22 -9.55 4.21
CA GLY A 129 4.75 -10.82 3.69
C GLY A 129 4.81 -10.90 2.18
N ASP A 130 4.27 -11.98 1.66
CA ASP A 130 4.23 -12.22 0.22
C ASP A 130 3.15 -11.35 -0.44
N PRO A 131 3.40 -10.85 -1.66
CA PRO A 131 2.49 -9.90 -2.31
C PRO A 131 1.06 -10.40 -2.51
N ASP A 132 0.88 -11.70 -2.67
CA ASP A 132 -0.45 -12.29 -2.87
C ASP A 132 -1.30 -12.36 -1.61
N LYS A 133 -0.70 -12.14 -0.44
CA LYS A 133 -1.36 -12.29 0.86
C LYS A 133 -1.30 -11.05 1.73
N VAL A 134 -0.19 -10.32 1.70
CA VAL A 134 0.06 -9.21 2.64
C VAL A 134 -0.95 -8.07 2.51
N TYR A 135 -1.46 -7.83 1.30
CA TYR A 135 -2.49 -6.80 1.08
C TYR A 135 -3.82 -7.15 1.76
N LEU A 136 -4.20 -8.42 1.73
CA LEU A 136 -5.42 -8.87 2.38
C LEU A 136 -5.30 -8.78 3.89
N ASP A 137 -4.13 -9.11 4.42
CA ASP A 137 -3.82 -8.92 5.83
C ASP A 137 -3.89 -7.43 6.19
N GLY A 138 -3.44 -6.57 5.29
CA GLY A 138 -3.53 -5.10 5.44
C GLY A 138 -4.97 -4.60 5.55
N ILE A 139 -5.86 -5.09 4.69
CA ILE A 139 -7.29 -4.72 4.76
C ILE A 139 -7.88 -5.12 6.11
N LYS A 140 -7.61 -6.32 6.57
CA LYS A 140 -8.11 -6.82 7.86
C LYS A 140 -7.61 -5.96 9.00
N GLU A 141 -6.34 -5.61 8.98
CA GLU A 141 -5.71 -4.81 10.02
C GLU A 141 -6.27 -3.39 10.07
N ILE A 142 -6.43 -2.76 8.91
CA ILE A 142 -6.95 -1.39 8.87
C ILE A 142 -8.42 -1.34 9.29
N GLN A 143 -9.20 -2.37 8.98
CA GLN A 143 -10.57 -2.46 9.47
C GLN A 143 -10.62 -2.51 11.00
N LYS A 144 -9.74 -3.27 11.63
CA LYS A 144 -9.68 -3.34 13.10
C LYS A 144 -9.39 -1.97 13.72
N ILE A 145 -8.42 -1.25 13.13
CA ILE A 145 -8.01 0.06 13.63
C ILE A 145 -9.14 1.08 13.51
N ILE A 146 -9.82 1.10 12.35
CA ILE A 146 -10.86 2.09 12.06
C ILE A 146 -12.17 1.78 12.83
N LYS A 147 -12.51 0.51 12.99
CA LYS A 147 -13.76 0.10 13.67
C LYS A 147 -13.69 0.20 15.19
N THR A 148 -12.49 0.31 15.73
CA THR A 148 -12.31 0.56 17.15
C THR A 148 -12.17 2.04 17.42
#